data_fd12bf1fb74d9acca24cfc4a852a5a07
#
_entry.id   fd12bf1fb74d9acca24cfc4a852a5a07
#
_cell.length_a   1.000
_cell.length_b   1.000
_cell.length_c   1.000
_cell.angle_alpha   90.00
_cell.angle_beta   90.00
_cell.angle_gamma   90.00
#
_symmetry.space_group_name_H-M   'P 1'
#
loop_
_entity.id
_entity.type
_entity.pdbx_description
1 polymer ?
#
loop_
_entity_poly.entity_id
_entity_poly.type
_entity_poly.pdbx_seq_one_letter_code
_entity_poly.pdbx_strand_id
1 'polypeptide(L)'
;MISLRLLKRNTFSLFKILKCQTMAKSSFEYVKKFEADDSLLPNTWIVVRLDGKCFHKFSEEHDFSKPNDIRALRLMNYAAFTVLREFNDVLLAFGQSDEYSFVFKKSTTLYKRRAAKLLTTINSKFSSSYVFYWKKFFDEEPLKYPPTFDGRVVLYPSDENLIDYMKWRQADVHINNLYNTTFWTLVLQGNLTPQQAEKRLCGTVSADKNEILFQEFKINYNSEPEIFKRGTLLIRKSVFNKNLDKNSNIIVDTHDDMLKDRFWKDHSSLLLNRSKEILMYDGPVTDIVAEQINLIKE
;
A
#
# COMPACT_ATOMS: atom_id res chain seq x y z
N MET A 1 -41.14 -3.58 -69.97
CA MET A 1 -41.16 -3.76 -68.51
C MET A 1 -40.16 -4.83 -68.13
N ILE A 2 -38.92 -4.46 -67.85
CA ILE A 2 -37.88 -5.40 -67.36
C ILE A 2 -37.23 -4.76 -66.18
N SER A 3 -37.18 -5.55 -65.10
CA SER A 3 -36.84 -5.33 -63.74
C SER A 3 -35.43 -4.76 -63.54
N LEU A 4 -35.33 -3.65 -62.82
CA LEU A 4 -34.10 -3.17 -62.18
C LEU A 4 -33.99 -3.79 -60.78
N ARG A 5 -33.34 -4.93 -60.69
CA ARG A 5 -32.82 -5.52 -59.45
C ARG A 5 -31.39 -5.97 -59.71
N LEU A 6 -30.52 -5.74 -58.76
CA LEU A 6 -29.10 -6.10 -58.60
C LEU A 6 -28.11 -4.97 -58.87
N LEU A 7 -27.74 -4.34 -57.76
CA LEU A 7 -26.36 -3.90 -57.47
C LEU A 7 -26.30 -3.25 -56.08
N LYS A 8 -26.53 -4.07 -55.06
CA LYS A 8 -26.03 -3.77 -53.70
C LYS A 8 -25.09 -4.93 -53.36
N ARG A 9 -23.84 -4.77 -53.72
CA ARG A 9 -22.79 -5.66 -53.23
C ARG A 9 -21.48 -4.86 -53.06
N ASN A 10 -20.96 -4.91 -51.83
CA ASN A 10 -19.55 -4.79 -51.46
C ASN A 10 -18.89 -3.41 -51.52
N THR A 11 -19.25 -2.51 -50.64
CA THR A 11 -18.39 -1.41 -50.24
C THR A 11 -17.93 -1.51 -48.75
N PHE A 12 -17.97 -2.70 -48.14
CA PHE A 12 -17.57 -2.88 -46.72
C PHE A 12 -16.21 -3.59 -46.52
N SER A 13 -15.40 -3.74 -47.58
CA SER A 13 -14.14 -4.49 -47.46
C SER A 13 -12.86 -3.72 -47.74
N LEU A 14 -12.90 -2.39 -47.87
CA LEU A 14 -11.68 -1.61 -48.23
C LEU A 14 -11.18 -0.68 -47.13
N PHE A 15 -11.78 -0.71 -45.91
CA PHE A 15 -11.34 0.15 -44.83
C PHE A 15 -10.58 -0.60 -43.71
N LYS A 16 -10.09 -1.80 -43.94
CA LYS A 16 -9.42 -2.64 -42.89
C LYS A 16 -7.92 -2.80 -43.08
N ILE A 17 -7.32 -2.15 -44.06
CA ILE A 17 -5.86 -2.19 -44.29
C ILE A 17 -5.37 -0.78 -44.48
N LEU A 18 -5.11 -0.05 -43.41
CA LEU A 18 -4.18 1.07 -43.32
C LEU A 18 -4.19 1.60 -41.86
N LYS A 19 -3.74 0.79 -40.92
CA LYS A 19 -3.25 1.23 -39.62
C LYS A 19 -1.84 0.72 -39.41
N CYS A 20 -1.00 0.86 -40.40
CA CYS A 20 0.42 1.02 -40.18
C CYS A 20 0.67 2.52 -40.20
N GLN A 21 0.33 3.19 -39.09
CA GLN A 21 0.87 4.52 -38.87
C GLN A 21 2.37 4.34 -38.66
N THR A 22 3.14 4.43 -39.72
CA THR A 22 4.55 4.81 -39.64
C THR A 22 4.57 6.18 -39.00
N MET A 23 4.71 6.23 -37.65
CA MET A 23 5.05 7.48 -37.01
C MET A 23 6.29 8.01 -37.70
N ALA A 24 6.25 9.28 -38.16
CA ALA A 24 7.40 9.91 -38.78
C ALA A 24 8.61 9.74 -37.83
N LYS A 25 9.61 8.99 -38.30
CA LYS A 25 10.82 8.75 -37.51
C LYS A 25 11.68 10.01 -37.58
N SER A 26 11.96 10.60 -36.41
CA SER A 26 12.93 11.67 -36.31
C SER A 26 14.34 11.15 -36.61
N SER A 27 15.15 11.94 -37.33
CA SER A 27 16.58 11.65 -37.53
C SER A 27 17.34 11.51 -36.20
N PHE A 28 16.76 12.00 -35.12
CA PHE A 28 17.32 11.94 -33.75
C PHE A 28 16.85 10.70 -32.95
N GLU A 29 16.06 9.81 -33.53
CA GLU A 29 15.50 8.65 -32.84
C GLU A 29 16.58 7.67 -32.34
N TYR A 30 17.79 7.73 -32.87
CA TYR A 30 18.93 6.90 -32.48
C TYR A 30 19.24 7.02 -30.96
N VAL A 31 18.93 8.16 -30.33
CA VAL A 31 19.21 8.39 -28.91
C VAL A 31 18.42 7.44 -27.99
N LYS A 32 17.32 6.85 -28.46
CA LYS A 32 16.57 5.82 -27.71
C LYS A 32 17.43 4.59 -27.37
N LYS A 33 18.52 4.35 -28.10
CA LYS A 33 19.45 3.25 -27.84
C LYS A 33 20.24 3.45 -26.55
N PHE A 34 20.29 4.65 -26.00
CA PHE A 34 20.93 4.96 -24.72
C PHE A 34 19.99 4.74 -23.51
N GLU A 35 18.68 4.55 -23.74
CA GLU A 35 17.75 4.17 -22.67
C GLU A 35 17.99 2.71 -22.29
N ALA A 36 18.25 2.46 -20.99
CA ALA A 36 18.38 1.10 -20.49
C ALA A 36 17.03 0.38 -20.51
N ASP A 37 17.02 -0.90 -20.84
CA ASP A 37 15.85 -1.77 -20.63
C ASP A 37 15.80 -2.17 -19.14
N ASP A 38 14.82 -1.60 -18.43
CA ASP A 38 14.56 -1.86 -17.03
C ASP A 38 13.35 -2.77 -16.81
N SER A 39 13.00 -3.58 -17.84
CA SER A 39 11.87 -4.50 -17.77
C SER A 39 12.11 -5.63 -16.77
N LEU A 40 11.21 -5.77 -15.82
CA LEU A 40 11.27 -6.81 -14.79
C LEU A 40 10.85 -8.17 -15.33
N LEU A 41 11.44 -9.24 -14.80
CA LEU A 41 11.18 -10.61 -15.22
C LEU A 41 9.69 -10.96 -15.13
N PRO A 42 9.12 -11.63 -16.16
CA PRO A 42 7.76 -12.12 -16.11
C PRO A 42 7.59 -13.23 -15.06
N ASN A 43 6.35 -13.47 -14.64
CA ASN A 43 5.98 -14.54 -13.69
C ASN A 43 6.64 -14.40 -12.29
N THR A 44 7.14 -13.22 -11.94
CA THR A 44 7.63 -12.91 -10.60
C THR A 44 6.69 -11.93 -9.92
N TRP A 45 6.58 -12.02 -8.60
CA TRP A 45 5.94 -11.00 -7.79
C TRP A 45 6.75 -9.71 -7.83
N ILE A 46 6.09 -8.59 -8.03
CA ILE A 46 6.72 -7.26 -7.93
C ILE A 46 6.22 -6.62 -6.65
N VAL A 47 7.15 -6.18 -5.83
CA VAL A 47 6.86 -5.35 -4.65
C VAL A 47 7.54 -4.00 -4.85
N VAL A 48 6.75 -2.93 -4.78
CA VAL A 48 7.26 -1.55 -4.68
C VAL A 48 7.16 -1.16 -3.21
N ARG A 49 8.29 -0.94 -2.56
CA ARG A 49 8.36 -0.46 -1.18
C ARG A 49 8.80 0.99 -1.15
N LEU A 50 8.01 1.80 -0.48
CA LEU A 50 8.28 3.20 -0.20
C LEU A 50 8.66 3.36 1.27
N ASP A 51 9.56 4.29 1.58
CA ASP A 51 10.08 4.54 2.92
C ASP A 51 10.29 6.06 3.10
N GLY A 52 9.88 6.59 4.23
CA GLY A 52 9.98 8.01 4.52
C GLY A 52 11.41 8.46 4.81
N LYS A 53 11.97 9.28 3.93
CA LYS A 53 13.32 9.79 4.11
C LYS A 53 13.38 10.80 5.25
N CYS A 54 14.22 10.52 6.26
CA CYS A 54 14.38 11.37 7.45
C CYS A 54 13.06 11.65 8.19
N PHE A 55 12.16 10.66 8.22
CA PHE A 55 10.80 10.82 8.74
C PHE A 55 10.77 11.04 10.26
N HIS A 56 11.81 10.61 10.97
CA HIS A 56 12.00 10.95 12.38
C HIS A 56 12.01 12.48 12.58
N LYS A 57 12.86 13.20 11.82
CA LYS A 57 12.90 14.66 11.85
C LYS A 57 11.56 15.29 11.41
N PHE A 58 10.95 14.73 10.35
CA PHE A 58 9.65 15.19 9.88
C PHE A 58 8.58 15.07 10.98
N SER A 59 8.54 13.95 11.69
CA SER A 59 7.58 13.72 12.77
C SER A 59 7.80 14.62 13.98
N GLU A 60 9.06 14.95 14.27
CA GLU A 60 9.40 15.91 15.34
C GLU A 60 8.96 17.32 14.97
N GLU A 61 9.30 17.80 13.76
CA GLU A 61 8.96 19.14 13.32
C GLU A 61 7.44 19.34 13.15
N HIS A 62 6.66 18.27 12.90
CA HIS A 62 5.20 18.32 12.80
C HIS A 62 4.49 17.91 14.10
N ASP A 63 5.20 17.84 15.20
CA ASP A 63 4.67 17.61 16.55
C ASP A 63 3.81 16.33 16.65
N PHE A 64 4.23 15.24 15.95
CA PHE A 64 3.51 13.96 16.01
C PHE A 64 3.54 13.38 17.41
N SER A 65 2.38 12.92 17.88
CA SER A 65 2.23 12.27 19.17
C SER A 65 3.15 11.06 19.33
N LYS A 66 3.73 10.90 20.50
CA LYS A 66 4.62 9.77 20.83
C LYS A 66 3.92 8.79 21.79
N PRO A 67 4.13 7.48 21.67
CA PRO A 67 4.98 6.78 20.70
C PRO A 67 4.41 6.74 19.26
N ASN A 68 3.11 6.89 19.08
CA ASN A 68 2.42 6.80 17.80
C ASN A 68 1.41 7.93 17.64
N ASP A 69 1.34 8.50 16.44
CA ASP A 69 0.28 9.41 16.05
C ASP A 69 -0.70 8.71 15.10
N ILE A 70 -1.92 8.49 15.56
CA ILE A 70 -2.95 7.80 14.78
C ILE A 70 -3.34 8.56 13.51
N ARG A 71 -3.25 9.91 13.54
CA ARG A 71 -3.55 10.77 12.40
C ARG A 71 -2.54 10.54 11.27
N ALA A 72 -1.25 10.45 11.63
CA ALA A 72 -0.16 10.19 10.70
C ALA A 72 -0.33 8.81 10.03
N LEU A 73 -0.64 7.76 10.81
CA LEU A 73 -0.87 6.42 10.27
C LEU A 73 -2.11 6.37 9.35
N ARG A 74 -3.20 7.04 9.73
CA ARG A 74 -4.40 7.14 8.87
C ARG A 74 -4.12 7.87 7.58
N LEU A 75 -3.33 8.94 7.59
CA LEU A 75 -2.90 9.64 6.39
C LEU A 75 -2.04 8.75 5.48
N MET A 76 -1.09 8.00 6.04
CA MET A 76 -0.31 7.00 5.28
C MET A 76 -1.22 5.96 4.62
N ASN A 77 -2.17 5.41 5.39
CA ASN A 77 -3.14 4.44 4.89
C ASN A 77 -4.01 5.03 3.78
N TYR A 78 -4.43 6.27 3.93
CA TYR A 78 -5.26 6.94 2.95
C TYR A 78 -4.49 7.26 1.65
N ALA A 79 -3.23 7.67 1.75
CA ALA A 79 -2.35 7.84 0.60
C ALA A 79 -2.17 6.50 -0.16
N ALA A 80 -1.94 5.39 0.56
CA ALA A 80 -1.86 4.06 -0.03
C ALA A 80 -3.19 3.60 -0.65
N PHE A 81 -4.32 3.90 -0.02
CA PHE A 81 -5.64 3.65 -0.58
C PHE A 81 -5.82 4.32 -1.95
N THR A 82 -5.35 5.57 -2.13
CA THR A 82 -5.45 6.24 -3.44
C THR A 82 -4.64 5.54 -4.52
N VAL A 83 -3.50 4.94 -4.15
CA VAL A 83 -2.71 4.10 -5.06
C VAL A 83 -3.48 2.85 -5.48
N LEU A 84 -4.03 2.10 -4.51
CA LEU A 84 -4.82 0.90 -4.83
C LEU A 84 -6.05 1.26 -5.69
N ARG A 85 -6.71 2.38 -5.40
CA ARG A 85 -7.88 2.83 -6.16
C ARG A 85 -7.56 3.08 -7.63
N GLU A 86 -6.38 3.62 -7.92
CA GLU A 86 -5.94 3.92 -9.28
C GLU A 86 -5.36 2.69 -10.01
N PHE A 87 -4.61 1.85 -9.30
CA PHE A 87 -3.89 0.72 -9.91
C PHE A 87 -4.52 -0.63 -9.56
N ASN A 88 -5.39 -1.13 -10.43
CA ASN A 88 -6.06 -2.43 -10.23
C ASN A 88 -5.11 -3.63 -10.21
N ASP A 89 -3.89 -3.46 -10.70
CA ASP A 89 -2.85 -4.50 -10.67
C ASP A 89 -2.13 -4.60 -9.33
N VAL A 90 -2.33 -3.62 -8.43
CA VAL A 90 -1.91 -3.74 -7.03
C VAL A 90 -2.95 -4.57 -6.28
N LEU A 91 -2.55 -5.76 -5.83
CA LEU A 91 -3.42 -6.72 -5.14
C LEU A 91 -3.65 -6.34 -3.69
N LEU A 92 -2.57 -5.99 -3.01
CA LEU A 92 -2.56 -5.60 -1.61
C LEU A 92 -1.48 -4.55 -1.37
N ALA A 93 -1.65 -3.78 -0.31
CA ALA A 93 -0.58 -2.96 0.22
C ALA A 93 -0.51 -3.13 1.74
N PHE A 94 0.70 -3.03 2.28
CA PHE A 94 0.94 -3.16 3.71
C PHE A 94 1.82 -2.02 4.18
N GLY A 95 1.38 -1.34 5.25
CA GLY A 95 2.06 -0.19 5.82
C GLY A 95 2.26 -0.24 7.31
N GLN A 96 3.35 0.37 7.73
CA GLN A 96 3.70 0.63 9.11
C GLN A 96 4.50 1.93 9.21
N SER A 97 4.28 2.72 10.25
CA SER A 97 5.02 3.97 10.45
C SER A 97 5.05 4.81 9.15
N ASP A 98 6.23 5.00 8.58
CA ASP A 98 6.49 5.72 7.34
C ASP A 98 6.84 4.81 6.15
N GLU A 99 6.68 3.49 6.31
CA GLU A 99 6.91 2.50 5.24
C GLU A 99 5.59 1.99 4.64
N TYR A 100 5.57 1.84 3.32
CA TYR A 100 4.46 1.18 2.61
C TYR A 100 4.96 0.28 1.48
N SER A 101 4.45 -0.97 1.43
CA SER A 101 4.75 -1.98 0.41
C SER A 101 3.53 -2.23 -0.46
N PHE A 102 3.67 -2.14 -1.78
CA PHE A 102 2.64 -2.38 -2.78
C PHE A 102 2.97 -3.64 -3.57
N VAL A 103 2.12 -4.66 -3.47
CA VAL A 103 2.31 -5.96 -4.12
C VAL A 103 1.47 -6.03 -5.38
N PHE A 104 2.13 -6.21 -6.53
CA PHE A 104 1.48 -6.33 -7.82
C PHE A 104 1.13 -7.79 -8.16
N LYS A 105 0.08 -7.97 -8.95
CA LYS A 105 -0.23 -9.27 -9.57
C LYS A 105 0.98 -9.83 -10.29
N LYS A 106 1.23 -11.13 -10.14
CA LYS A 106 2.29 -11.85 -10.88
C LYS A 106 2.15 -11.69 -12.39
N SER A 107 0.90 -11.66 -12.87
CA SER A 107 0.53 -11.49 -14.28
C SER A 107 0.50 -10.04 -14.77
N THR A 108 0.86 -9.06 -13.95
CA THR A 108 0.82 -7.65 -14.37
C THR A 108 1.66 -7.39 -15.62
N THR A 109 1.09 -6.66 -16.55
CA THR A 109 1.78 -6.12 -17.74
C THR A 109 1.85 -4.60 -17.72
N LEU A 110 1.47 -4.01 -16.58
CA LEU A 110 1.43 -2.56 -16.41
C LEU A 110 2.79 -1.95 -16.76
N TYR A 111 2.76 -0.91 -17.58
CA TYR A 111 3.96 -0.23 -18.10
C TYR A 111 5.01 -1.17 -18.72
N LYS A 112 4.59 -2.32 -19.26
CA LYS A 112 5.49 -3.40 -19.75
C LYS A 112 6.46 -3.87 -18.66
N ARG A 113 6.04 -3.82 -17.41
CA ARG A 113 6.84 -4.20 -16.22
C ARG A 113 8.12 -3.37 -16.03
N ARG A 114 8.21 -2.16 -16.59
CA ARG A 114 9.39 -1.30 -16.44
C ARG A 114 9.53 -0.82 -15.00
N ALA A 115 10.64 -1.18 -14.36
CA ALA A 115 10.92 -0.92 -12.94
C ALA A 115 10.84 0.58 -12.60
N ALA A 116 11.51 1.42 -13.36
CA ALA A 116 11.51 2.87 -13.14
C ALA A 116 10.10 3.46 -13.25
N LYS A 117 9.30 3.00 -14.23
CA LYS A 117 7.93 3.51 -14.40
C LYS A 117 7.00 3.07 -13.26
N LEU A 118 7.08 1.81 -12.86
CA LEU A 118 6.30 1.33 -11.72
C LEU A 118 6.66 2.10 -10.46
N LEU A 119 7.96 2.19 -10.15
CA LEU A 119 8.45 2.87 -8.96
C LEU A 119 8.04 4.35 -8.93
N THR A 120 8.39 5.10 -9.98
CA THR A 120 8.17 6.55 -10.00
C THR A 120 6.70 6.92 -10.00
N THR A 121 5.86 6.14 -10.69
CA THR A 121 4.41 6.39 -10.74
C THR A 121 3.75 6.10 -9.39
N ILE A 122 4.08 4.98 -8.75
CA ILE A 122 3.55 4.65 -7.41
C ILE A 122 4.04 5.66 -6.38
N ASN A 123 5.34 5.98 -6.37
CA ASN A 123 5.91 6.92 -5.42
C ASN A 123 5.32 8.34 -5.59
N SER A 124 5.22 8.83 -6.82
CA SER A 124 4.66 10.17 -7.06
C SER A 124 3.18 10.23 -6.66
N LYS A 125 2.38 9.20 -6.96
CA LYS A 125 0.98 9.12 -6.55
C LYS A 125 0.85 9.11 -5.03
N PHE A 126 1.62 8.27 -4.35
CA PHE A 126 1.61 8.17 -2.90
C PHE A 126 2.01 9.49 -2.24
N SER A 127 3.17 10.05 -2.63
CA SER A 127 3.71 11.29 -2.05
C SER A 127 2.80 12.49 -2.28
N SER A 128 2.25 12.64 -3.50
CA SER A 128 1.31 13.72 -3.79
C SER A 128 0.00 13.56 -3.03
N SER A 129 -0.50 12.33 -2.84
CA SER A 129 -1.70 12.06 -2.05
C SER A 129 -1.47 12.36 -0.57
N TYR A 130 -0.30 12.02 -0.02
CA TYR A 130 0.04 12.36 1.35
C TYR A 130 -0.06 13.87 1.61
N VAL A 131 0.53 14.68 0.74
CA VAL A 131 0.47 16.14 0.82
C VAL A 131 -0.96 16.65 0.61
N PHE A 132 -1.66 16.14 -0.41
CA PHE A 132 -3.00 16.60 -0.78
C PHE A 132 -4.03 16.35 0.33
N TYR A 133 -3.93 15.21 1.02
CA TYR A 133 -4.87 14.83 2.07
C TYR A 133 -4.39 15.19 3.48
N TRP A 134 -3.28 15.92 3.64
CA TRP A 134 -2.78 16.34 4.94
C TRP A 134 -3.86 16.98 5.79
N LYS A 135 -4.54 17.98 5.27
CA LYS A 135 -5.59 18.74 5.98
C LYS A 135 -6.78 17.86 6.44
N LYS A 136 -7.05 16.74 5.77
CA LYS A 136 -8.12 15.81 6.16
C LYS A 136 -7.84 15.13 7.50
N PHE A 137 -6.57 14.99 7.90
CA PHE A 137 -6.17 14.25 9.10
C PHE A 137 -5.56 15.15 10.18
N PHE A 138 -5.02 16.30 9.80
CA PHE A 138 -4.37 17.24 10.68
C PHE A 138 -5.11 18.58 10.81
N ASP A 139 -6.34 18.67 10.27
CA ASP A 139 -7.21 19.83 10.35
C ASP A 139 -6.48 21.16 10.02
N GLU A 140 -6.37 22.06 11.01
CA GLU A 140 -5.75 23.36 10.84
C GLU A 140 -4.22 23.34 11.08
N GLU A 141 -3.62 22.19 11.45
CA GLU A 141 -2.18 22.07 11.59
C GLU A 141 -1.51 22.08 10.21
N PRO A 142 -0.71 23.11 9.87
CA PRO A 142 -0.15 23.22 8.52
C PRO A 142 0.95 22.19 8.26
N LEU A 143 0.99 21.65 7.07
CA LEU A 143 2.16 20.93 6.61
C LEU A 143 3.32 21.93 6.45
N LYS A 144 4.35 21.83 7.30
CA LYS A 144 5.48 22.78 7.33
C LYS A 144 6.37 22.66 6.10
N TYR A 145 6.55 21.42 5.59
CA TYR A 145 7.22 21.11 4.32
C TYR A 145 6.81 19.72 3.81
N PRO A 146 6.86 19.49 2.50
CA PRO A 146 6.47 18.17 1.94
C PRO A 146 7.47 17.08 2.34
N PRO A 147 6.99 15.89 2.75
CA PRO A 147 7.86 14.75 2.99
C PRO A 147 8.46 14.22 1.69
N THR A 148 9.56 13.49 1.82
CA THR A 148 10.16 12.75 0.72
C THR A 148 10.11 11.26 1.05
N PHE A 149 9.70 10.47 0.06
CA PHE A 149 9.72 9.01 0.16
C PHE A 149 10.74 8.45 -0.83
N ASP A 150 11.66 7.63 -0.37
CA ASP A 150 12.46 6.80 -1.25
C ASP A 150 11.68 5.55 -1.62
N GLY A 151 12.15 4.85 -2.64
CA GLY A 151 11.46 3.64 -3.06
C GLY A 151 12.38 2.66 -3.74
N ARG A 152 11.99 1.37 -3.63
CA ARG A 152 12.70 0.27 -4.28
C ARG A 152 11.75 -0.75 -4.84
N VAL A 153 12.16 -1.38 -5.94
CA VAL A 153 11.43 -2.49 -6.55
C VAL A 153 12.15 -3.78 -6.21
N VAL A 154 11.40 -4.74 -5.69
CA VAL A 154 11.92 -6.06 -5.34
C VAL A 154 11.11 -7.12 -6.09
N LEU A 155 11.81 -8.14 -6.60
CA LEU A 155 11.18 -9.29 -7.25
C LEU A 155 11.27 -10.52 -6.36
N TYR A 156 10.12 -11.18 -6.15
CA TYR A 156 10.08 -12.46 -5.46
C TYR A 156 9.66 -13.56 -6.44
N PRO A 157 10.49 -14.63 -6.58
CA PRO A 157 10.24 -15.67 -7.58
C PRO A 157 9.12 -16.64 -7.20
N SER A 158 8.87 -16.84 -5.92
CA SER A 158 7.85 -17.78 -5.43
C SER A 158 6.81 -17.11 -4.53
N ASP A 159 5.71 -17.81 -4.29
CA ASP A 159 4.65 -17.39 -3.38
C ASP A 159 5.16 -17.42 -1.93
N GLU A 160 5.98 -18.40 -1.58
CA GLU A 160 6.62 -18.51 -0.26
C GLU A 160 7.51 -17.31 0.02
N ASN A 161 8.31 -16.87 -0.95
CA ASN A 161 9.17 -15.69 -0.75
C ASN A 161 8.37 -14.42 -0.54
N LEU A 162 7.23 -14.26 -1.22
CA LEU A 162 6.33 -13.15 -0.96
C LEU A 162 5.71 -13.24 0.44
N ILE A 163 5.22 -14.42 0.83
CA ILE A 163 4.66 -14.66 2.16
C ILE A 163 5.68 -14.33 3.25
N ASP A 164 6.90 -14.84 3.11
CA ASP A 164 7.99 -14.59 4.07
C ASP A 164 8.35 -13.10 4.15
N TYR A 165 8.34 -12.41 3.01
CA TYR A 165 8.52 -10.96 2.98
C TYR A 165 7.44 -10.23 3.79
N MET A 166 6.17 -10.58 3.59
CA MET A 166 5.05 -9.96 4.29
C MET A 166 5.09 -10.27 5.80
N LYS A 167 5.41 -11.51 6.16
CA LYS A 167 5.63 -11.93 7.55
C LYS A 167 6.78 -11.15 8.19
N TRP A 168 7.88 -10.99 7.48
CA TRP A 168 9.02 -10.21 7.95
C TRP A 168 8.64 -8.76 8.22
N ARG A 169 7.93 -8.10 7.28
CA ARG A 169 7.48 -6.71 7.49
C ARG A 169 6.55 -6.58 8.70
N GLN A 170 5.62 -7.52 8.87
CA GLN A 170 4.72 -7.45 10.02
C GLN A 170 5.42 -7.80 11.36
N ALA A 171 6.38 -8.73 11.37
CA ALA A 171 7.18 -8.99 12.57
C ALA A 171 7.97 -7.73 13.00
N ASP A 172 8.50 -7.01 12.02
CA ASP A 172 9.23 -5.76 12.22
C ASP A 172 8.36 -4.67 12.87
N VAL A 173 7.07 -4.59 12.48
CA VAL A 173 6.09 -3.68 13.13
C VAL A 173 6.04 -3.93 14.63
N HIS A 174 5.84 -5.17 15.03
CA HIS A 174 5.71 -5.54 16.45
C HIS A 174 6.99 -5.22 17.23
N ILE A 175 8.15 -5.57 16.68
CA ILE A 175 9.45 -5.34 17.32
C ILE A 175 9.69 -3.84 17.52
N ASN A 176 9.50 -3.06 16.48
CA ASN A 176 9.74 -1.62 16.51
C ASN A 176 8.72 -0.89 17.38
N ASN A 177 7.45 -1.26 17.30
CA ASN A 177 6.42 -0.62 18.11
C ASN A 177 6.60 -0.91 19.60
N LEU A 178 6.91 -2.14 19.99
CA LEU A 178 7.19 -2.48 21.39
C LEU A 178 8.41 -1.72 21.92
N TYR A 179 9.47 -1.61 21.11
CA TYR A 179 10.64 -0.80 21.46
C TYR A 179 10.26 0.67 21.65
N ASN A 180 9.60 1.27 20.68
CA ASN A 180 9.23 2.68 20.72
C ASN A 180 8.26 2.99 21.86
N THR A 181 7.28 2.13 22.10
CA THR A 181 6.33 2.28 23.22
C THR A 181 7.08 2.26 24.55
N THR A 182 8.01 1.31 24.74
CA THR A 182 8.79 1.24 25.98
C THR A 182 9.73 2.43 26.13
N PHE A 183 10.43 2.82 25.05
CA PHE A 183 11.34 3.95 25.03
C PHE A 183 10.61 5.25 25.42
N TRP A 184 9.52 5.57 24.75
CA TRP A 184 8.79 6.80 25.03
C TRP A 184 8.09 6.79 26.38
N THR A 185 7.66 5.64 26.87
CA THR A 185 7.14 5.49 28.23
C THR A 185 8.22 5.82 29.26
N LEU A 186 9.44 5.30 29.10
CA LEU A 186 10.58 5.61 29.94
C LEU A 186 10.92 7.11 29.94
N VAL A 187 10.86 7.75 28.78
CA VAL A 187 11.15 9.19 28.64
C VAL A 187 10.02 10.04 29.22
N LEU A 188 8.77 9.79 28.83
CA LEU A 188 7.64 10.68 29.14
C LEU A 188 7.06 10.47 30.53
N GLN A 189 7.06 9.22 31.02
CA GLN A 189 6.50 8.86 32.34
C GLN A 189 7.58 8.51 33.35
N GLY A 190 8.68 7.89 32.88
CA GLY A 190 9.81 7.52 33.73
C GLY A 190 10.80 8.67 33.98
N ASN A 191 10.61 9.84 33.34
CA ASN A 191 11.50 11.00 33.43
C ASN A 191 12.98 10.69 33.10
N LEU A 192 13.25 9.69 32.28
CA LEU A 192 14.59 9.40 31.79
C LEU A 192 14.93 10.31 30.60
N THR A 193 16.21 10.68 30.48
CA THR A 193 16.68 11.28 29.22
C THR A 193 16.65 10.24 28.10
N PRO A 194 16.54 10.64 26.83
CA PRO A 194 16.60 9.72 25.70
C PRO A 194 17.81 8.76 25.77
N GLN A 195 18.98 9.29 26.13
CA GLN A 195 20.23 8.48 26.24
C GLN A 195 20.14 7.45 27.36
N GLN A 196 19.50 7.79 28.49
CA GLN A 196 19.30 6.85 29.61
C GLN A 196 18.31 5.76 29.22
N ALA A 197 17.20 6.11 28.53
CA ALA A 197 16.20 5.17 28.07
C ALA A 197 16.81 4.21 27.04
N GLU A 198 17.58 4.70 26.06
CA GLU A 198 18.28 3.87 25.07
C GLU A 198 19.27 2.91 25.75
N LYS A 199 20.10 3.42 26.66
CA LYS A 199 21.05 2.57 27.44
C LYS A 199 20.32 1.50 28.22
N ARG A 200 19.18 1.80 28.80
CA ARG A 200 18.37 0.84 29.57
C ARG A 200 17.77 -0.26 28.69
N LEU A 201 17.38 0.08 27.46
CA LEU A 201 16.78 -0.86 26.51
C LEU A 201 17.83 -1.65 25.71
N CYS A 202 19.09 -1.26 25.77
CA CYS A 202 20.17 -1.96 25.09
C CYS A 202 20.27 -3.40 25.59
N GLY A 203 20.24 -4.39 24.67
CA GLY A 203 20.32 -5.81 24.96
C GLY A 203 19.03 -6.45 25.53
N THR A 204 17.96 -5.70 25.71
CA THR A 204 16.67 -6.27 26.16
C THR A 204 15.95 -7.01 25.05
N VAL A 205 15.23 -8.08 25.39
CA VAL A 205 14.33 -8.80 24.50
C VAL A 205 12.88 -8.34 24.68
N SER A 206 11.95 -8.89 23.91
CA SER A 206 10.53 -8.49 23.97
C SER A 206 9.90 -8.76 25.35
N ALA A 207 10.29 -9.84 26.01
CA ALA A 207 9.79 -10.16 27.36
C ALA A 207 10.17 -9.08 28.37
N ASP A 208 11.44 -8.63 28.35
CA ASP A 208 11.95 -7.60 29.27
C ASP A 208 11.20 -6.28 29.09
N LYS A 209 10.93 -5.89 27.84
CA LYS A 209 10.19 -4.65 27.52
C LYS A 209 8.75 -4.72 28.03
N ASN A 210 8.08 -5.86 27.83
CA ASN A 210 6.73 -6.07 28.36
C ASN A 210 6.73 -6.02 29.89
N GLU A 211 7.76 -6.59 30.56
CA GLU A 211 7.90 -6.54 32.00
C GLU A 211 8.11 -5.12 32.51
N ILE A 212 8.98 -4.34 31.87
CA ILE A 212 9.19 -2.93 32.20
C ILE A 212 7.87 -2.15 32.09
N LEU A 213 7.15 -2.29 30.98
CA LEU A 213 5.87 -1.62 30.77
C LEU A 213 4.85 -1.99 31.85
N PHE A 214 4.72 -3.27 32.16
CA PHE A 214 3.72 -3.75 33.09
C PHE A 214 4.08 -3.46 34.55
N GLN A 215 5.30 -3.78 34.98
CA GLN A 215 5.69 -3.66 36.38
C GLN A 215 5.81 -2.22 36.83
N GLU A 216 6.45 -1.38 36.01
CA GLU A 216 6.76 -0.01 36.41
C GLU A 216 5.64 0.97 36.06
N PHE A 217 5.00 0.81 34.91
CA PHE A 217 4.02 1.77 34.38
C PHE A 217 2.58 1.24 34.33
N LYS A 218 2.35 -0.03 34.67
CA LYS A 218 1.02 -0.69 34.62
C LYS A 218 0.42 -0.69 33.21
N ILE A 219 1.26 -0.61 32.19
CA ILE A 219 0.86 -0.67 30.79
C ILE A 219 0.88 -2.12 30.31
N ASN A 220 -0.29 -2.63 29.91
CA ASN A 220 -0.40 -3.92 29.22
C ASN A 220 -0.27 -3.68 27.70
N TYR A 221 0.88 -4.00 27.13
CA TYR A 221 1.12 -3.84 25.69
C TYR A 221 0.14 -4.62 24.81
N ASN A 222 -0.44 -5.71 25.29
CA ASN A 222 -1.46 -6.45 24.54
C ASN A 222 -2.74 -5.62 24.31
N SER A 223 -3.00 -4.62 25.16
CA SER A 223 -4.16 -3.72 25.05
C SER A 223 -3.93 -2.58 24.04
N GLU A 224 -2.71 -2.42 23.50
CA GLU A 224 -2.44 -1.42 22.47
C GLU A 224 -3.27 -1.70 21.21
N PRO A 225 -3.71 -0.65 20.51
CA PRO A 225 -4.45 -0.78 19.26
C PRO A 225 -3.73 -1.65 18.23
N GLU A 226 -4.50 -2.49 17.52
CA GLU A 226 -3.93 -3.44 16.53
C GLU A 226 -3.17 -2.73 15.40
N ILE A 227 -3.60 -1.53 15.02
CA ILE A 227 -2.90 -0.71 14.02
C ILE A 227 -1.44 -0.43 14.40
N PHE A 228 -1.15 -0.26 15.69
CA PHE A 228 0.21 -0.02 16.17
C PHE A 228 1.02 -1.30 16.26
N LYS A 229 0.37 -2.42 16.61
CA LYS A 229 1.04 -3.72 16.81
C LYS A 229 1.26 -4.51 15.53
N ARG A 230 0.37 -4.34 14.53
CA ARG A 230 0.33 -5.18 13.32
C ARG A 230 0.46 -4.41 12.03
N GLY A 231 0.43 -3.07 12.08
CA GLY A 231 0.37 -2.25 10.88
C GLY A 231 -1.00 -2.33 10.20
N THR A 232 -1.07 -1.88 8.96
CA THR A 232 -2.32 -1.87 8.17
C THR A 232 -2.12 -2.60 6.86
N LEU A 233 -3.02 -3.54 6.60
CA LEU A 233 -3.15 -4.25 5.32
C LEU A 233 -4.34 -3.66 4.54
N LEU A 234 -4.09 -3.22 3.32
CA LEU A 234 -5.11 -2.81 2.36
C LEU A 234 -5.32 -3.92 1.33
N ILE A 235 -6.55 -4.44 1.24
CA ILE A 235 -6.93 -5.46 0.27
C ILE A 235 -8.30 -5.16 -0.34
N ARG A 236 -8.58 -5.77 -1.51
CA ARG A 236 -9.90 -5.67 -2.14
C ARG A 236 -10.81 -6.77 -1.61
N LYS A 237 -12.00 -6.39 -1.18
CA LYS A 237 -13.07 -7.32 -0.78
C LYS A 237 -14.37 -6.97 -1.51
N SER A 238 -15.22 -7.95 -1.71
CA SER A 238 -16.56 -7.74 -2.27
C SER A 238 -17.56 -7.46 -1.18
N VAL A 239 -18.41 -6.47 -1.43
CA VAL A 239 -19.55 -6.13 -0.59
C VAL A 239 -20.81 -6.24 -1.42
N PHE A 240 -21.84 -6.94 -0.91
CA PHE A 240 -23.13 -6.98 -1.56
C PHE A 240 -23.83 -5.63 -1.39
N ASN A 241 -24.06 -4.94 -2.48
CA ASN A 241 -24.81 -3.69 -2.49
C ASN A 241 -26.30 -3.98 -2.68
N LYS A 242 -27.09 -3.83 -1.62
CA LYS A 242 -28.54 -4.07 -1.63
C LYS A 242 -29.30 -3.16 -2.61
N ASN A 243 -28.82 -1.94 -2.86
CA ASN A 243 -29.50 -0.99 -3.73
C ASN A 243 -29.34 -1.34 -5.22
N LEU A 244 -28.20 -1.95 -5.56
CA LEU A 244 -27.88 -2.34 -6.94
C LEU A 244 -28.10 -3.84 -7.20
N ASP A 245 -28.50 -4.60 -6.17
CA ASP A 245 -28.62 -6.07 -6.20
C ASP A 245 -27.40 -6.77 -6.81
N LYS A 246 -26.20 -6.24 -6.51
CA LYS A 246 -24.94 -6.78 -7.03
C LYS A 246 -23.79 -6.58 -6.05
N ASN A 247 -22.74 -7.37 -6.27
CA ASN A 247 -21.49 -7.23 -5.54
C ASN A 247 -20.67 -6.04 -6.07
N SER A 248 -20.17 -5.23 -5.16
CA SER A 248 -19.23 -4.15 -5.43
C SER A 248 -17.89 -4.44 -4.76
N ASN A 249 -16.79 -4.21 -5.48
CA ASN A 249 -15.47 -4.37 -4.93
C ASN A 249 -15.03 -3.07 -4.25
N ILE A 250 -14.70 -3.18 -2.98
CA ILE A 250 -14.14 -2.09 -2.18
C ILE A 250 -12.74 -2.44 -1.69
N ILE A 251 -11.96 -1.43 -1.37
CA ILE A 251 -10.67 -1.58 -0.68
C ILE A 251 -10.96 -1.42 0.81
N VAL A 252 -10.48 -2.38 1.60
CA VAL A 252 -10.63 -2.38 3.05
C VAL A 252 -9.26 -2.31 3.71
N ASP A 253 -9.21 -1.61 4.83
CA ASP A 253 -8.06 -1.56 5.72
C ASP A 253 -8.32 -2.48 6.91
N THR A 254 -7.41 -3.43 7.12
CA THR A 254 -7.48 -4.42 8.20
C THR A 254 -6.14 -4.50 8.93
N HIS A 255 -6.18 -5.08 10.14
CA HIS A 255 -5.01 -5.30 10.98
C HIS A 255 -4.82 -6.80 11.24
N ASP A 256 -5.05 -7.60 10.20
CA ASP A 256 -4.98 -9.06 10.26
C ASP A 256 -3.56 -9.56 10.57
N ASP A 257 -3.49 -10.72 11.23
CA ASP A 257 -2.23 -11.35 11.60
C ASP A 257 -1.68 -12.21 10.45
N MET A 258 -0.84 -11.59 9.61
CA MET A 258 -0.19 -12.25 8.47
C MET A 258 0.93 -13.22 8.88
N LEU A 259 1.37 -13.20 10.15
CA LEU A 259 2.35 -14.18 10.66
C LEU A 259 1.75 -15.57 10.72
N LYS A 260 0.43 -15.68 10.86
CA LYS A 260 -0.26 -16.96 10.94
C LYS A 260 -0.58 -17.53 9.56
N ASP A 261 -0.31 -18.80 9.38
CA ASP A 261 -0.62 -19.52 8.13
C ASP A 261 -2.12 -19.54 7.82
N ARG A 262 -2.97 -19.42 8.86
CA ARG A 262 -4.42 -19.29 8.67
C ARG A 262 -4.79 -18.12 7.77
N PHE A 263 -4.17 -16.94 7.97
CA PHE A 263 -4.41 -15.77 7.13
C PHE A 263 -4.22 -16.10 5.63
N TRP A 264 -3.09 -16.74 5.30
CA TRP A 264 -2.76 -17.07 3.91
C TRP A 264 -3.65 -18.16 3.32
N LYS A 265 -4.18 -19.07 4.15
CA LYS A 265 -5.17 -20.06 3.73
C LYS A 265 -6.52 -19.40 3.45
N ASP A 266 -6.98 -18.55 4.34
CA ASP A 266 -8.26 -17.83 4.23
C ASP A 266 -8.24 -16.79 3.07
N HIS A 267 -7.06 -16.32 2.68
CA HIS A 267 -6.84 -15.36 1.58
C HIS A 267 -6.05 -15.97 0.41
N SER A 268 -6.20 -17.27 0.17
CA SER A 268 -5.47 -17.98 -0.90
C SER A 268 -5.72 -17.39 -2.30
N SER A 269 -6.86 -16.78 -2.52
CA SER A 269 -7.18 -16.06 -3.75
C SER A 269 -6.19 -14.93 -4.09
N LEU A 270 -5.57 -14.29 -3.10
CA LEU A 270 -4.54 -13.28 -3.32
C LEU A 270 -3.32 -13.86 -4.06
N LEU A 271 -2.93 -15.09 -3.73
CA LEU A 271 -1.78 -15.76 -4.34
C LEU A 271 -2.13 -16.38 -5.71
N LEU A 272 -3.37 -16.86 -5.87
CA LEU A 272 -3.83 -17.53 -7.10
C LEU A 272 -4.15 -16.55 -8.23
N ASN A 273 -4.02 -15.25 -8.01
CA ASN A 273 -4.37 -14.22 -9.00
C ASN A 273 -5.84 -14.33 -9.49
N ARG A 274 -6.69 -14.95 -8.69
CA ARG A 274 -8.11 -15.18 -9.00
C ARG A 274 -8.96 -14.12 -8.28
N SER A 275 -9.43 -13.13 -9.02
CA SER A 275 -10.36 -12.11 -8.56
C SER A 275 -11.78 -12.64 -8.25
N LYS A 276 -11.96 -13.93 -8.06
CA LYS A 276 -13.29 -14.58 -8.03
C LYS A 276 -13.75 -15.08 -6.67
N GLU A 277 -12.94 -15.05 -5.64
CA GLU A 277 -13.48 -15.28 -4.30
C GLU A 277 -14.07 -13.98 -3.76
N ILE A 278 -15.38 -13.98 -3.66
CA ILE A 278 -16.12 -12.89 -3.05
C ILE A 278 -16.00 -13.06 -1.54
N LEU A 279 -14.98 -12.46 -0.96
CA LEU A 279 -14.87 -12.35 0.48
C LEU A 279 -15.88 -11.29 0.92
N MET A 280 -16.98 -11.73 1.51
CA MET A 280 -17.94 -10.80 2.11
C MET A 280 -17.23 -9.99 3.18
N TYR A 281 -17.44 -8.67 3.15
CA TYR A 281 -16.91 -7.78 4.17
C TYR A 281 -17.98 -7.55 5.24
N ASP A 282 -17.67 -7.95 6.45
CA ASP A 282 -18.47 -7.78 7.68
C ASP A 282 -17.72 -6.97 8.77
N GLY A 283 -16.58 -6.39 8.40
CA GLY A 283 -15.71 -5.64 9.31
C GLY A 283 -16.16 -4.20 9.60
N PRO A 284 -15.37 -3.47 10.39
CA PRO A 284 -15.69 -2.11 10.79
C PRO A 284 -15.70 -1.14 9.61
N VAL A 285 -16.57 -0.13 9.68
CA VAL A 285 -16.60 0.96 8.69
C VAL A 285 -15.54 1.98 9.06
N THR A 286 -14.39 1.88 8.42
CA THR A 286 -13.29 2.85 8.53
C THR A 286 -13.51 4.04 7.59
N ASP A 287 -12.66 5.08 7.69
CA ASP A 287 -12.72 6.24 6.78
C ASP A 287 -12.63 5.83 5.30
N ILE A 288 -11.75 4.84 5.01
CA ILE A 288 -11.55 4.30 3.67
C ILE A 288 -12.78 3.55 3.18
N VAL A 289 -13.41 2.75 4.03
CA VAL A 289 -14.60 1.98 3.70
C VAL A 289 -15.82 2.89 3.56
N ALA A 290 -15.99 3.85 4.48
CA ALA A 290 -17.10 4.81 4.47
C ALA A 290 -17.15 5.63 3.18
N GLU A 291 -16.01 6.15 2.73
CA GLU A 291 -15.92 6.93 1.50
C GLU A 291 -16.41 6.13 0.29
N GLN A 292 -15.97 4.87 0.17
CA GLN A 292 -16.35 4.03 -0.96
C GLN A 292 -17.82 3.62 -0.93
N ILE A 293 -18.37 3.34 0.27
CA ILE A 293 -19.80 3.02 0.42
C ILE A 293 -20.67 4.21 0.03
N ASN A 294 -20.26 5.43 0.37
CA ASN A 294 -21.02 6.63 0.01
C ASN A 294 -21.01 6.85 -1.51
N LEU A 295 -19.85 6.69 -2.18
CA LEU A 295 -19.76 6.78 -3.65
C LEU A 295 -20.57 5.72 -4.40
N ILE A 296 -20.85 4.57 -3.78
CA ILE A 296 -21.67 3.51 -4.37
C ILE A 296 -23.17 3.82 -4.23
N LYS A 297 -23.55 4.69 -3.27
CA LYS A 297 -24.94 5.08 -3.02
C LYS A 297 -25.42 6.23 -3.92
N GLU A 298 -24.49 7.05 -4.43
CA GLU A 298 -24.70 8.09 -5.44
C GLU A 298 -24.78 7.50 -6.85
#